data_f0ccb28ad1addbe093d99493ee8b109f
#
_entry.id   f0ccb28ad1addbe093d99493ee8b109f
#
_cell.length_a   1.000
_cell.length_b   1.000
_cell.length_c   1.000
_cell.angle_alpha   90.00
_cell.angle_beta   90.00
_cell.angle_gamma   90.00
#
_symmetry.space_group_name_H-M   'P 1'
#
loop_
_entity.id
_entity.type
_entity.pdbx_description
1 polymer ?
#
loop_
_entity_poly.entity_id
_entity_poly.type
_entity_poly.pdbx_seq_one_letter_code
_entity_poly.pdbx_strand_id
1 'polypeptide(L)'
;EVAVHAVPSDKGEDDVKVTAMLRHGMALAPEDLFQWAIDAVPYYALPRYIEFRDSLPKNPQGRVLKYELRDQGCTPATWDQETSGIQVTKR
;
A
#
# COMPACT_ATOMS: atom_id res chain seq x y z
N GLU A 1 -11.38 3.85 2.47
CA GLU A 1 -10.34 4.35 3.36
C GLU A 1 -8.97 3.82 2.94
N VAL A 2 -7.95 4.63 3.18
CA VAL A 2 -6.58 4.31 2.81
C VAL A 2 -5.66 4.63 3.98
N ALA A 3 -4.70 3.73 4.24
CA ALA A 3 -3.62 3.98 5.19
C ALA A 3 -2.29 3.84 4.47
N VAL A 4 -1.42 4.85 4.60
CA VAL A 4 -0.06 4.80 4.10
C VAL A 4 0.87 4.63 5.30
N HIS A 5 1.70 3.59 5.28
CA HIS A 5 2.56 3.28 6.42
C HIS A 5 3.85 2.62 5.96
N ALA A 6 4.86 2.64 6.82
CA ALA A 6 6.11 1.95 6.57
C ALA A 6 5.97 0.45 6.86
N VAL A 7 6.74 -0.35 6.15
CA VAL A 7 6.95 -1.76 6.48
C VAL A 7 8.42 -2.09 6.36
N PRO A 8 8.96 -3.00 7.17
CA PRO A 8 10.35 -3.43 7.00
C PRO A 8 10.56 -4.08 5.64
N SER A 9 11.68 -3.77 5.00
CA SER A 9 12.02 -4.38 3.72
C SER A 9 13.22 -5.31 3.90
N ASP A 10 13.41 -6.18 2.92
CA ASP A 10 14.54 -7.09 2.86
C ASP A 10 15.87 -6.37 2.58
N LYS A 11 15.82 -5.09 2.23
CA LYS A 11 16.99 -4.27 1.93
C LYS A 11 17.50 -3.48 3.13
N GLY A 12 16.93 -3.70 4.33
CA GLY A 12 17.36 -3.06 5.56
C GLY A 12 16.77 -1.67 5.79
N GLU A 13 15.99 -1.15 4.86
CA GLU A 13 15.28 0.12 4.99
C GLU A 13 13.78 -0.13 4.99
N ASP A 14 13.02 0.83 5.51
CA ASP A 14 11.56 0.74 5.44
C ASP A 14 11.08 1.10 4.04
N ASP A 15 10.10 0.36 3.55
CA ASP A 15 9.39 0.67 2.31
C ASP A 15 8.01 1.20 2.62
N VAL A 16 7.43 1.90 1.64
CA VAL A 16 6.08 2.45 1.76
C VAL A 16 5.07 1.40 1.32
N LYS A 17 4.08 1.17 2.16
CA LYS A 17 2.94 0.32 1.85
C LYS A 17 1.65 1.11 1.93
N VAL A 18 0.78 0.91 0.94
CA VAL A 18 -0.59 1.42 0.95
C VAL A 18 -1.52 0.26 1.26
N THR A 19 -2.26 0.36 2.36
CA THR A 19 -3.32 -0.59 2.70
C THR A 19 -4.65 0.14 2.52
N ALA A 20 -5.51 -0.37 1.66
CA ALA A 20 -6.73 0.30 1.27
C ALA A 20 -7.95 -0.61 1.46
N MET A 21 -9.06 0.01 1.87
CA MET A 21 -10.36 -0.65 1.92
C MET A 21 -11.20 -0.11 0.78
N LEU A 22 -11.58 -0.98 -0.15
CA LEU A 22 -12.42 -0.59 -1.27
C LEU A 22 -13.88 -0.45 -0.83
N ARG A 23 -14.60 0.48 -1.47
CA ARG A 23 -16.04 0.60 -1.26
C ARG A 23 -16.74 -0.66 -1.73
N HIS A 24 -17.83 -1.00 -1.07
CA HIS A 24 -18.65 -2.14 -1.46
C HIS A 24 -19.05 -2.02 -2.94
N GLY A 25 -18.85 -3.09 -3.70
CA GLY A 25 -19.18 -3.13 -5.12
C GLY A 25 -18.10 -2.58 -6.05
N MET A 26 -17.04 -2.00 -5.50
CA MET A 26 -15.92 -1.54 -6.33
C MET A 26 -14.91 -2.65 -6.55
N ALA A 27 -14.33 -2.69 -7.75
CA ALA A 27 -13.23 -3.57 -8.08
C ALA A 27 -12.08 -2.74 -8.65
N LEU A 28 -10.89 -2.87 -8.07
CA LEU A 28 -9.71 -2.15 -8.50
C LEU A 28 -8.50 -3.04 -8.29
N ALA A 29 -7.69 -3.21 -9.34
CA ALA A 29 -6.44 -3.96 -9.21
C ALA A 29 -5.35 -3.08 -8.60
N PRO A 30 -4.41 -3.66 -7.82
CA PRO A 30 -3.29 -2.87 -7.28
C PRO A 30 -2.49 -2.16 -8.38
N GLU A 31 -2.34 -2.79 -9.54
CA GLU A 31 -1.63 -2.22 -10.67
C GLU A 31 -2.29 -0.92 -11.14
N ASP A 32 -3.61 -0.86 -11.13
CA ASP A 32 -4.35 0.34 -11.54
C ASP A 32 -4.09 1.49 -10.58
N LEU A 33 -4.10 1.22 -9.28
CA LEU A 33 -3.78 2.23 -8.28
C LEU A 33 -2.34 2.72 -8.43
N PHE A 34 -1.42 1.80 -8.67
CA PHE A 34 -0.01 2.15 -8.84
C PHE A 34 0.20 3.01 -10.09
N GLN A 35 -0.43 2.68 -11.20
CA GLN A 35 -0.34 3.47 -12.44
C GLN A 35 -0.87 4.89 -12.23
N TRP A 36 -1.98 5.02 -11.50
CA TRP A 36 -2.50 6.34 -11.15
C TRP A 36 -1.49 7.12 -10.31
N ALA A 37 -0.84 6.44 -9.35
CA ALA A 37 0.11 7.08 -8.45
C ALA A 37 1.37 7.56 -9.18
N ILE A 38 1.77 6.89 -10.25
CA ILE A 38 2.94 7.33 -11.04
C ILE A 38 2.77 8.76 -11.51
N ASP A 39 1.55 9.14 -11.90
CA ASP A 39 1.28 10.49 -12.38
C ASP A 39 0.94 11.47 -11.27
N ALA A 40 0.49 10.97 -10.12
CA ALA A 40 -0.08 11.81 -9.06
C ALA A 40 0.94 12.21 -7.99
N VAL A 41 2.02 11.42 -7.79
CA VAL A 41 2.99 11.67 -6.73
C VAL A 41 4.41 11.61 -7.27
N PRO A 42 5.38 12.23 -6.54
CA PRO A 42 6.79 12.12 -6.92
C PRO A 42 7.30 10.68 -6.85
N TYR A 43 8.34 10.38 -7.60
CA TYR A 43 8.95 9.06 -7.63
C TYR A 43 9.25 8.51 -6.24
N TYR A 44 9.82 9.34 -5.37
CA TYR A 44 10.22 8.91 -4.02
C TYR A 44 9.04 8.62 -3.09
N ALA A 45 7.83 9.04 -3.46
CA ALA A 45 6.63 8.81 -2.67
C ALA A 45 5.79 7.63 -3.19
N LEU A 46 6.23 6.95 -4.26
CA LEU A 46 5.51 5.80 -4.79
C LEU A 46 5.59 4.63 -3.81
N PRO A 47 4.46 3.94 -3.55
CA PRO A 47 4.47 2.77 -2.70
C PRO A 47 5.10 1.57 -3.41
N ARG A 48 5.89 0.79 -2.69
CA ARG A 48 6.36 -0.49 -3.19
C ARG A 48 5.27 -1.56 -3.07
N TYR A 49 4.48 -1.50 -1.99
CA TYR A 49 3.49 -2.52 -1.67
C TYR A 49 2.08 -1.92 -1.65
N ILE A 50 1.12 -2.67 -2.15
CA ILE A 50 -0.29 -2.31 -2.10
C ILE A 50 -1.07 -3.53 -1.65
N GLU A 51 -1.95 -3.35 -0.68
CA GLU A 51 -2.84 -4.41 -0.22
C GLU A 51 -4.26 -3.87 -0.10
N PHE A 52 -5.23 -4.60 -0.64
CA PHE A 52 -6.65 -4.29 -0.44
C PHE A 52 -7.21 -5.21 0.64
N ARG A 53 -7.98 -4.63 1.56
CA ARG A 53 -8.58 -5.37 2.68
C ARG A 53 -10.06 -5.04 2.77
N ASP A 54 -10.82 -5.95 3.37
CA ASP A 54 -12.24 -5.71 3.66
C ASP A 54 -12.44 -4.74 4.80
N SER A 55 -11.47 -4.64 5.71
CA SER A 55 -11.53 -3.74 6.84
C SER A 55 -10.12 -3.34 7.27
N LEU A 56 -10.03 -2.19 7.94
CA LEU A 56 -8.79 -1.71 8.53
C LEU A 56 -8.92 -1.72 10.05
N PRO A 57 -7.85 -2.06 10.80
CA PRO A 57 -7.90 -2.00 12.26
C PRO A 57 -8.10 -0.56 12.72
N LYS A 58 -9.03 -0.35 13.64
CA LYS A 58 -9.38 0.97 14.15
C LYS A 58 -9.46 0.98 15.65
N ASN A 59 -9.17 2.16 16.25
CA ASN A 59 -9.41 2.36 17.67
C ASN A 59 -10.89 2.71 17.91
N PRO A 60 -11.33 2.82 19.20
CA PRO A 60 -12.73 3.15 19.48
C PRO A 60 -13.19 4.50 18.91
N GLN A 61 -12.27 5.41 18.60
CA GLN A 61 -12.60 6.70 18.01
C GLN A 61 -12.68 6.65 16.47
N GLY A 62 -12.54 5.45 15.87
CA GLY A 62 -12.62 5.28 14.41
C GLY A 62 -11.36 5.61 13.65
N ARG A 63 -10.25 5.80 14.33
CA ARG A 63 -8.96 6.13 13.70
C ARG A 63 -8.21 4.85 13.34
N VAL A 64 -7.67 4.80 12.11
CA VAL A 64 -6.91 3.64 11.63
C VAL A 64 -5.64 3.46 12.47
N LEU A 65 -5.39 2.23 12.91
CA LEU A 65 -4.21 1.89 13.72
C LEU A 65 -3.07 1.47 12.81
N LYS A 66 -2.31 2.44 12.32
CA LYS A 66 -1.21 2.20 11.38
C LYS A 66 -0.13 1.29 11.97
N TYR A 67 0.08 1.34 13.30
CA TYR A 67 1.09 0.49 13.92
C TYR A 67 0.75 -0.99 13.79
N GLU A 68 -0.53 -1.35 13.82
CA GLU A 68 -0.93 -2.74 13.62
C GLU A 68 -0.68 -3.19 12.18
N LEU A 69 -0.95 -2.32 11.20
CA LEU A 69 -0.66 -2.61 9.80
C LEU A 69 0.84 -2.77 9.58
N ARG A 70 1.62 -1.92 10.21
CA ARG A 70 3.08 -2.00 10.13
C ARG A 70 3.60 -3.29 10.75
N ASP A 71 3.06 -3.69 11.91
CA ASP A 71 3.48 -4.92 12.58
C ASP A 71 3.10 -6.17 11.79
N GLN A 72 1.98 -6.15 11.09
CA GLN A 72 1.58 -7.23 10.21
C GLN A 72 2.49 -7.34 8.98
N GLY A 73 3.07 -6.23 8.55
CA GLY A 73 3.96 -6.19 7.40
C GLY A 73 3.30 -6.60 6.11
N CYS A 74 4.03 -7.34 5.28
CA CYS A 74 3.49 -7.87 4.03
C CYS A 74 2.82 -9.22 4.27
N THR A 75 1.66 -9.41 3.63
CA THR A 75 0.87 -10.65 3.71
C THR A 75 0.85 -11.31 2.33
N PRO A 76 0.34 -12.55 2.21
CA PRO A 76 0.17 -13.16 0.89
C PRO A 76 -0.73 -12.36 -0.06
N ALA A 77 -1.58 -11.47 0.48
CA ALA A 77 -2.45 -10.60 -0.32
C ALA A 77 -1.77 -9.30 -0.74
N THR A 78 -0.52 -9.06 -0.31
CA THR A 78 0.20 -7.82 -0.63
C THR A 78 0.78 -7.89 -2.04
N TRP A 79 0.43 -6.88 -2.86
CA TRP A 79 1.03 -6.70 -4.17
C TRP A 79 2.38 -6.00 -4.04
N ASP A 80 3.39 -6.50 -4.74
CA ASP A 80 4.75 -5.95 -4.72
C ASP A 80 5.10 -5.42 -6.11
N GLN A 81 5.39 -4.12 -6.19
CA GLN A 81 5.73 -3.47 -7.45
C GLN A 81 6.99 -4.08 -8.07
N GLU A 82 7.97 -4.49 -7.27
CA GLU A 82 9.22 -5.03 -7.80
C GLU A 82 9.03 -6.39 -8.48
N THR A 83 8.02 -7.16 -8.09
CA THR A 83 7.74 -8.45 -8.71
C THR A 83 6.61 -8.37 -9.75
N SER A 84 5.97 -7.21 -9.90
CA SER A 84 4.83 -7.03 -10.80
C SER A 84 5.22 -6.89 -12.27
N GLY A 85 6.47 -6.52 -12.53
CA GLY A 85 6.93 -6.20 -13.88
C GLY A 85 6.72 -4.76 -14.31
N ILE A 86 6.05 -3.95 -13.50
CA ILE A 86 5.86 -2.53 -13.81
C ILE A 86 7.18 -1.79 -13.56
N GLN A 87 7.64 -1.07 -14.58
CA GLN A 87 8.85 -0.28 -14.50
C GLN A 87 8.51 1.18 -14.20
N VAL A 88 9.28 1.80 -13.32
CA VAL A 88 9.11 3.20 -12.97
C VAL A 88 10.39 3.95 -13.29
N THR A 89 10.25 5.03 -14.07
CA THR A 89 11.38 5.89 -14.41
C THR A 89 11.52 6.96 -13.32
N LYS A 90 12.72 7.08 -12.81
CA LYS A 90 13.04 8.10 -11.81
C LYS A 90 12.87 9.49 -12.42
N ARG A 91 12.13 10.35 -11.72
CA ARG A 91 11.82 11.71 -12.17
C ARG A 91 12.39 12.75 -11.23
#